data_b355e2da87cfb66b05c269b84d9e09ef
#
_entry.id   b355e2da87cfb66b05c269b84d9e09ef
#
_cell.length_a   1.000
_cell.length_b   1.000
_cell.length_c   1.000
_cell.angle_alpha   90.00
_cell.angle_beta   90.00
_cell.angle_gamma   90.00
#
_symmetry.space_group_name_H-M   'P 1'
#
loop_
_entity.id
_entity.type
_entity.pdbx_description
1 polymer ?
#
loop_
_entity_poly.entity_id
_entity_poly.type
_entity_poly.pdbx_seq_one_letter_code
_entity_poly.pdbx_strand_id
1 'polypeptide(L)'
;MNAYADTGFLCSLYAPDAHTVAAATRMTSQTLPLPVTWLHQLEFRHALRLRVFRKEITPVQRDASLNAMLADLAANVLVHTATPLMDLTIEAERLSAVHSETLGTRSLDILHVAAALIMGAPEFLTFDHRQHALALAVGLQAPALLV
;
A
#
# COMPACT_ATOMS: atom_id res chain seq x y z
N MET A 1 -0.36 -4.37 15.14
CA MET A 1 -0.58 -3.69 13.84
C MET A 1 -2.00 -3.21 13.80
N ASN A 2 -2.22 -1.95 13.47
CA ASN A 2 -3.57 -1.40 13.39
C ASN A 2 -4.00 -1.01 11.97
N ALA A 3 -3.09 -1.04 11.00
CA ALA A 3 -3.41 -0.80 9.60
C ALA A 3 -2.39 -1.45 8.65
N TYR A 4 -2.84 -1.71 7.44
CA TYR A 4 -2.02 -2.05 6.29
C TYR A 4 -2.29 -1.02 5.19
N ALA A 5 -1.27 -0.48 4.58
CA ALA A 5 -1.41 0.44 3.45
C ALA A 5 -0.97 -0.25 2.15
N ASP A 6 -1.66 0.03 1.05
CA ASP A 6 -1.16 -0.40 -0.26
C ASP A 6 0.04 0.45 -0.70
N THR A 7 0.69 0.07 -1.78
CA THR A 7 1.83 0.83 -2.30
C THR A 7 1.43 2.20 -2.80
N GLY A 8 0.21 2.35 -3.35
CA GLY A 8 -0.31 3.63 -3.80
C GLY A 8 -0.40 4.66 -2.67
N PHE A 9 -0.84 4.26 -1.49
CA PHE A 9 -0.85 5.10 -0.30
C PHE A 9 0.58 5.56 0.08
N LEU A 10 1.54 4.63 0.10
CA LEU A 10 2.94 4.96 0.39
C LEU A 10 3.54 5.90 -0.67
N CYS A 11 3.23 5.69 -1.95
CA CYS A 11 3.67 6.59 -3.02
C CYS A 11 3.15 8.01 -2.78
N SER A 12 1.88 8.15 -2.44
CA SER A 12 1.29 9.47 -2.14
C SER A 12 1.88 10.11 -0.88
N LEU A 13 2.24 9.30 0.11
CA LEU A 13 2.85 9.78 1.35
C LEU A 13 4.25 10.36 1.12
N TYR A 14 5.08 9.70 0.28
CA TYR A 14 6.50 10.04 0.11
C TYR A 14 6.83 10.79 -1.18
N ALA A 15 5.94 10.81 -2.16
CA ALA A 15 6.13 11.53 -3.40
C ALA A 15 4.94 12.48 -3.64
N PRO A 16 5.16 13.81 -3.83
CA PRO A 16 4.07 14.78 -3.94
C PRO A 16 3.07 14.43 -5.04
N ASP A 17 1.80 14.33 -4.68
CA ASP A 17 0.67 14.18 -5.60
C ASP A 17 -0.63 14.74 -4.96
N ALA A 18 -1.77 14.53 -5.62
CA ALA A 18 -3.06 15.02 -5.14
C ALA A 18 -3.51 14.41 -3.79
N HIS A 19 -2.96 13.26 -3.41
CA HIS A 19 -3.32 12.53 -2.20
C HIS A 19 -2.34 12.69 -1.04
N THR A 20 -1.22 13.39 -1.23
CA THR A 20 -0.16 13.51 -0.22
C THR A 20 -0.66 14.08 1.10
N VAL A 21 -1.48 15.14 1.06
CA VAL A 21 -2.02 15.77 2.27
C VAL A 21 -2.93 14.80 3.02
N ALA A 22 -3.79 14.09 2.32
CA ALA A 22 -4.69 13.09 2.92
C ALA A 22 -3.91 11.92 3.56
N ALA A 23 -2.87 11.43 2.88
CA ALA A 23 -1.99 10.38 3.41
C ALA A 23 -1.26 10.86 4.68
N ALA A 24 -0.65 12.03 4.64
CA ALA A 24 0.05 12.61 5.78
C ALA A 24 -0.90 12.85 6.96
N THR A 25 -2.10 13.36 6.70
CA THR A 25 -3.13 13.57 7.73
C THR A 25 -3.51 12.24 8.39
N ARG A 26 -3.75 11.19 7.60
CA ARG A 26 -4.05 9.86 8.15
C ARG A 26 -2.90 9.34 9.02
N MET A 27 -1.64 9.56 8.64
CA MET A 27 -0.49 9.12 9.41
C MET A 27 -0.38 9.81 10.78
N THR A 28 -0.96 10.99 10.99
CA THR A 28 -0.95 11.65 12.31
C THR A 28 -1.66 10.84 13.40
N SER A 29 -2.60 9.99 13.04
CA SER A 29 -3.31 9.08 13.96
C SER A 29 -2.73 7.66 13.99
N GLN A 30 -1.67 7.40 13.23
CA GLN A 30 -1.02 6.09 13.18
C GLN A 30 -0.13 5.90 14.41
N THR A 31 -0.45 4.92 15.26
CA THR A 31 0.27 4.68 16.52
C THR A 31 1.24 3.52 16.47
N LEU A 32 1.04 2.58 15.55
CA LEU A 32 1.90 1.42 15.34
C LEU A 32 2.54 1.47 13.96
N PRO A 33 3.73 0.89 13.76
CA PRO A 33 4.38 0.87 12.46
C PRO A 33 3.49 0.24 11.38
N LEU A 34 3.51 0.83 10.17
CA LEU A 34 2.92 0.18 9.00
C LEU A 34 3.85 -0.91 8.46
N PRO A 35 3.34 -2.08 8.10
CA PRO A 35 4.15 -3.13 7.49
C PRO A 35 4.57 -2.75 6.07
N VAL A 36 5.82 -3.07 5.73
CA VAL A 36 6.37 -2.95 4.37
C VAL A 36 6.88 -4.32 3.95
N THR A 37 6.29 -4.88 2.91
CA THR A 37 6.64 -6.19 2.37
C THR A 37 7.56 -6.08 1.16
N TRP A 38 8.01 -7.22 0.62
CA TRP A 38 8.76 -7.27 -0.64
C TRP A 38 7.98 -6.62 -1.80
N LEU A 39 6.65 -6.74 -1.81
CA LEU A 39 5.80 -6.17 -2.86
C LEU A 39 5.82 -4.64 -2.79
N HIS A 40 5.72 -4.05 -1.62
CA HIS A 40 5.87 -2.61 -1.43
C HIS A 40 7.25 -2.12 -1.91
N GLN A 41 8.31 -2.85 -1.57
CA GLN A 41 9.67 -2.48 -1.95
C GLN A 41 9.83 -2.44 -3.48
N LEU A 42 9.32 -3.44 -4.17
CA LEU A 42 9.37 -3.50 -5.63
C LEU A 42 8.50 -2.41 -6.26
N GLU A 43 7.24 -2.35 -5.89
CA GLU A 43 6.27 -1.44 -6.50
C GLU A 43 6.58 0.03 -6.24
N PHE A 44 6.99 0.39 -5.03
CA PHE A 44 7.33 1.76 -4.67
C PHE A 44 8.51 2.27 -5.50
N ARG A 45 9.60 1.52 -5.54
CA ARG A 45 10.78 1.89 -6.35
C ARG A 45 10.46 1.94 -7.83
N HIS A 46 9.70 0.97 -8.31
CA HIS A 46 9.29 0.92 -9.71
C HIS A 46 8.38 2.10 -10.08
N ALA A 47 7.41 2.44 -9.25
CA ALA A 47 6.54 3.59 -9.47
C ALA A 47 7.32 4.90 -9.59
N LEU A 48 8.32 5.12 -8.73
CA LEU A 48 9.20 6.29 -8.80
C LEU A 48 10.01 6.32 -10.10
N ARG A 49 10.53 5.17 -10.52
CA ARG A 49 11.29 5.06 -11.80
C ARG A 49 10.40 5.34 -13.02
N LEU A 50 9.17 4.86 -13.01
CA LEU A 50 8.20 5.17 -14.08
C LEU A 50 7.86 6.66 -14.14
N ARG A 51 7.75 7.33 -12.99
CA ARG A 51 7.52 8.78 -12.96
C ARG A 51 8.70 9.56 -13.54
N VAL A 52 9.93 9.09 -13.32
CA VAL A 52 11.12 9.66 -13.99
C VAL A 52 11.04 9.44 -15.50
N PHE A 53 10.70 8.23 -15.94
CA PHE A 53 10.53 7.92 -17.36
C PHE A 53 9.47 8.81 -18.04
N ARG A 54 8.36 9.06 -17.34
CA ARG A 54 7.28 9.94 -17.82
C ARG A 54 7.59 11.43 -17.69
N LYS A 55 8.77 11.77 -17.14
CA LYS A 55 9.20 13.16 -16.89
C LYS A 55 8.30 13.91 -15.91
N GLU A 56 7.65 13.20 -15.02
CA GLU A 56 6.81 13.77 -13.96
C GLU A 56 7.66 14.22 -12.77
N ILE A 57 8.78 13.54 -12.52
CA ILE A 57 9.77 13.88 -11.50
C ILE A 57 11.19 13.73 -12.07
N THR A 58 12.15 14.39 -11.40
CA THR A 58 13.57 14.25 -11.71
C THR A 58 14.19 13.07 -10.95
N PRO A 59 15.37 12.55 -11.36
CA PRO A 59 16.12 11.56 -10.58
C PRO A 59 16.43 12.02 -9.14
N VAL A 60 16.69 13.32 -8.92
CA VAL A 60 16.90 13.88 -7.58
C VAL A 60 15.65 13.79 -6.73
N GLN A 61 14.48 14.09 -7.28
CA GLN A 61 13.20 13.97 -6.59
C GLN A 61 12.85 12.50 -6.29
N ARG A 62 13.13 11.58 -7.22
CA ARG A 62 13.02 10.13 -6.98
C ARG A 62 13.84 9.70 -5.76
N ASP A 63 15.10 10.10 -5.71
CA ASP A 63 16.01 9.73 -4.64
C ASP A 63 15.57 10.36 -3.30
N ALA A 64 15.08 11.60 -3.31
CA ALA A 64 14.52 12.24 -2.11
C ALA A 64 13.32 11.48 -1.56
N SER A 65 12.38 11.04 -2.42
CA SER A 65 11.21 10.24 -2.03
C SER A 65 11.62 8.89 -1.45
N LEU A 66 12.57 8.20 -2.09
CA LEU A 66 13.10 6.94 -1.58
C LEU A 66 13.78 7.12 -0.22
N ASN A 67 14.60 8.15 -0.07
CA ASN A 67 15.29 8.43 1.18
C ASN A 67 14.31 8.76 2.32
N ALA A 68 13.21 9.45 2.04
CA ALA A 68 12.16 9.71 3.02
C ALA A 68 11.51 8.41 3.54
N MET A 69 11.20 7.47 2.64
CA MET A 69 10.69 6.15 3.04
C MET A 69 11.72 5.36 3.87
N LEU A 70 12.99 5.38 3.46
CA LEU A 70 14.07 4.70 4.20
C LEU A 70 14.29 5.31 5.58
N ALA A 71 14.14 6.63 5.73
CA ALA A 71 14.22 7.29 7.03
C ALA A 71 13.10 6.84 7.96
N ASP A 72 11.88 6.67 7.45
CA ASP A 72 10.75 6.18 8.23
C ASP A 72 10.89 4.69 8.60
N LEU A 73 11.52 3.87 7.75
CA LEU A 73 11.93 2.51 8.12
C LEU A 73 12.95 2.52 9.27
N ALA A 74 13.95 3.40 9.21
CA ALA A 74 14.95 3.53 10.28
C ALA A 74 14.35 4.05 11.60
N ALA A 75 13.31 4.86 11.51
CA ALA A 75 12.59 5.43 12.66
C ALA A 75 11.46 4.53 13.21
N ASN A 76 11.26 3.35 12.65
CA ASN A 76 10.16 2.44 12.99
C ASN A 76 8.75 3.03 12.79
N VAL A 77 8.59 3.98 11.90
CA VAL A 77 7.28 4.42 11.38
C VAL A 77 6.74 3.38 10.40
N LEU A 78 7.64 2.78 9.63
CA LEU A 78 7.41 1.61 8.81
C LEU A 78 8.25 0.44 9.35
N VAL A 79 7.82 -0.79 9.11
CA VAL A 79 8.56 -1.99 9.54
C VAL A 79 8.57 -3.05 8.45
N HIS A 80 9.76 -3.58 8.15
CA HIS A 80 9.89 -4.72 7.23
C HIS A 80 9.14 -5.92 7.79
N THR A 81 8.22 -6.46 7.01
CA THR A 81 7.38 -7.59 7.42
C THR A 81 7.43 -8.67 6.36
N ALA A 82 7.82 -9.87 6.76
CA ALA A 82 7.79 -11.03 5.89
C ALA A 82 6.35 -11.52 5.71
N THR A 83 6.00 -11.92 4.49
CA THR A 83 4.76 -12.63 4.19
C THR A 83 5.11 -14.03 3.70
N PRO A 84 4.58 -15.09 4.31
CA PRO A 84 4.77 -16.46 3.80
C PRO A 84 4.19 -16.55 2.38
N LEU A 85 5.05 -16.78 1.39
CA LEU A 85 4.67 -16.71 -0.02
C LEU A 85 3.55 -17.69 -0.36
N MET A 86 3.60 -18.89 0.19
CA MET A 86 2.58 -19.90 -0.07
C MET A 86 1.21 -19.48 0.46
N ASP A 87 1.16 -19.02 1.71
CA ASP A 87 -0.09 -18.56 2.31
C ASP A 87 -0.65 -17.35 1.56
N LEU A 88 0.23 -16.42 1.16
CA LEU A 88 -0.15 -15.25 0.37
C LEU A 88 -0.76 -15.66 -0.97
N THR A 89 -0.15 -16.63 -1.66
CA THR A 89 -0.62 -17.10 -2.97
C THR A 89 -1.97 -17.79 -2.86
N ILE A 90 -2.15 -18.64 -1.85
CA ILE A 90 -3.41 -19.34 -1.60
C ILE A 90 -4.54 -18.35 -1.29
N GLU A 91 -4.28 -17.40 -0.41
CA GLU A 91 -5.28 -16.39 -0.03
C GLU A 91 -5.62 -15.47 -1.21
N ALA A 92 -4.62 -15.03 -1.98
CA ALA A 92 -4.83 -14.21 -3.17
C ALA A 92 -5.70 -14.93 -4.21
N GLU A 93 -5.45 -16.23 -4.45
CA GLU A 93 -6.26 -17.04 -5.37
C GLU A 93 -7.70 -17.17 -4.87
N ARG A 94 -7.89 -17.39 -3.57
CA ARG A 94 -9.22 -17.43 -2.96
C ARG A 94 -9.98 -16.13 -3.17
N LEU A 95 -9.34 -14.98 -2.95
CA LEU A 95 -9.95 -13.66 -3.15
C LEU A 95 -10.27 -13.42 -4.63
N SER A 96 -9.37 -13.81 -5.52
CA SER A 96 -9.58 -13.69 -6.97
C SER A 96 -10.80 -14.49 -7.41
N ALA A 97 -10.90 -15.75 -7.00
CA ALA A 97 -11.99 -16.63 -7.39
C ALA A 97 -13.36 -16.10 -6.93
N VAL A 98 -13.42 -15.48 -5.76
CA VAL A 98 -14.69 -14.96 -5.20
C VAL A 98 -15.04 -13.57 -5.74
N HIS A 99 -14.07 -12.68 -5.96
CA HIS A 99 -14.34 -11.26 -6.13
C HIS A 99 -13.92 -10.66 -7.48
N SER A 100 -12.93 -11.24 -8.18
CA SER A 100 -12.35 -10.57 -9.36
C SER A 100 -13.33 -10.37 -10.50
N GLU A 101 -14.20 -11.32 -10.77
CA GLU A 101 -15.19 -11.20 -11.84
C GLU A 101 -16.25 -10.12 -11.56
N THR A 102 -16.48 -9.80 -10.29
CA THR A 102 -17.46 -8.79 -9.88
C THR A 102 -16.84 -7.42 -9.68
N LEU A 103 -15.64 -7.36 -9.05
CA LEU A 103 -15.00 -6.09 -8.69
C LEU A 103 -13.93 -5.64 -9.68
N GLY A 104 -13.43 -6.53 -10.53
CA GLY A 104 -12.41 -6.21 -11.53
C GLY A 104 -11.07 -5.80 -10.94
N THR A 105 -10.71 -6.31 -9.76
CA THR A 105 -9.43 -6.05 -9.10
C THR A 105 -8.26 -6.67 -9.86
N ARG A 106 -7.13 -5.97 -9.88
CA ARG A 106 -5.90 -6.44 -10.51
C ARG A 106 -5.14 -7.37 -9.59
N SER A 107 -4.28 -8.24 -10.14
CA SER A 107 -3.56 -9.26 -9.38
C SER A 107 -2.69 -8.69 -8.26
N LEU A 108 -1.95 -7.60 -8.49
CA LEU A 108 -1.11 -6.98 -7.46
C LEU A 108 -1.95 -6.35 -6.34
N ASP A 109 -3.10 -5.79 -6.67
CA ASP A 109 -4.04 -5.22 -5.70
C ASP A 109 -4.61 -6.31 -4.78
N ILE A 110 -4.91 -7.48 -5.34
CA ILE A 110 -5.36 -8.65 -4.57
C ILE A 110 -4.27 -9.11 -3.60
N LEU A 111 -3.00 -9.11 -4.02
CA LEU A 111 -1.89 -9.49 -3.14
C LEU A 111 -1.78 -8.58 -1.91
N HIS A 112 -2.03 -7.28 -2.04
CA HIS A 112 -2.05 -6.37 -0.89
C HIS A 112 -3.18 -6.69 0.08
N VAL A 113 -4.39 -6.91 -0.41
CA VAL A 113 -5.52 -7.25 0.46
C VAL A 113 -5.31 -8.62 1.12
N ALA A 114 -4.79 -9.59 0.37
CA ALA A 114 -4.44 -10.91 0.92
C ALA A 114 -3.39 -10.79 2.04
N ALA A 115 -2.35 -9.98 1.83
CA ALA A 115 -1.33 -9.73 2.84
C ALA A 115 -1.92 -9.10 4.10
N ALA A 116 -2.79 -8.12 3.96
CA ALA A 116 -3.48 -7.49 5.09
C ALA A 116 -4.29 -8.52 5.91
N LEU A 117 -5.00 -9.41 5.25
CA LEU A 117 -5.77 -10.47 5.91
C LEU A 117 -4.86 -11.46 6.65
N ILE A 118 -3.79 -11.93 6.01
CA ILE A 118 -2.83 -12.86 6.61
C ILE A 118 -2.16 -12.25 7.85
N MET A 119 -1.83 -10.96 7.79
CA MET A 119 -1.22 -10.24 8.90
C MET A 119 -2.22 -9.91 10.01
N GLY A 120 -3.52 -10.08 9.78
CA GLY A 120 -4.55 -9.71 10.74
C GLY A 120 -4.72 -8.20 10.93
N ALA A 121 -4.39 -7.40 9.92
CA ALA A 121 -4.61 -5.97 9.96
C ALA A 121 -6.12 -5.66 9.96
N PRO A 122 -6.63 -4.86 10.90
CA PRO A 122 -8.05 -4.52 10.93
C PRO A 122 -8.44 -3.45 9.91
N GLU A 123 -7.49 -2.64 9.48
CA GLU A 123 -7.74 -1.48 8.61
C GLU A 123 -6.85 -1.53 7.37
N PHE A 124 -7.41 -1.16 6.22
CA PHE A 124 -6.74 -1.11 4.93
C PHE A 124 -6.77 0.32 4.37
N LEU A 125 -5.59 0.87 4.10
CA LEU A 125 -5.43 2.26 3.63
C LEU A 125 -5.12 2.26 2.13
N THR A 126 -6.01 2.83 1.34
CA THR A 126 -5.88 2.94 -0.11
C THR A 126 -6.62 4.15 -0.66
N PHE A 127 -6.13 4.71 -1.77
CA PHE A 127 -6.85 5.67 -2.60
C PHE A 127 -7.48 5.02 -3.85
N ASP A 128 -7.21 3.74 -4.07
CA ASP A 128 -7.75 2.99 -5.22
C ASP A 128 -9.15 2.47 -4.92
N HIS A 129 -10.12 2.84 -5.77
CA HIS A 129 -11.52 2.47 -5.57
C HIS A 129 -11.77 0.97 -5.62
N ARG A 130 -11.05 0.22 -6.46
CA ARG A 130 -11.21 -1.23 -6.60
C ARG A 130 -10.64 -1.96 -5.39
N GLN A 131 -9.48 -1.56 -4.92
CA GLN A 131 -8.90 -2.10 -3.68
C GLN A 131 -9.77 -1.76 -2.47
N HIS A 132 -10.30 -0.54 -2.40
CA HIS A 132 -11.23 -0.13 -1.35
C HIS A 132 -12.46 -1.04 -1.32
N ALA A 133 -13.08 -1.27 -2.48
CA ALA A 133 -14.24 -2.16 -2.59
C ALA A 133 -13.90 -3.60 -2.17
N LEU A 134 -12.74 -4.13 -2.57
CA LEU A 134 -12.30 -5.46 -2.18
C LEU A 134 -12.05 -5.54 -0.67
N ALA A 135 -11.38 -4.55 -0.09
CA ALA A 135 -11.11 -4.51 1.34
C ALA A 135 -12.41 -4.55 2.16
N LEU A 136 -13.41 -3.76 1.78
CA LEU A 136 -14.72 -3.79 2.42
C LEU A 136 -15.44 -5.15 2.24
N ALA A 137 -15.36 -5.73 1.05
CA ALA A 137 -16.01 -7.01 0.76
C ALA A 137 -15.46 -8.18 1.59
N VAL A 138 -14.19 -8.11 2.01
CA VAL A 138 -13.55 -9.13 2.86
C VAL A 138 -13.59 -8.80 4.36
N GLY A 139 -14.27 -7.73 4.76
CA GLY A 139 -14.49 -7.38 6.15
C GLY A 139 -13.44 -6.49 6.79
N LEU A 140 -12.49 -5.94 6.02
CA LEU A 140 -11.55 -4.95 6.53
C LEU A 140 -12.25 -3.60 6.69
N GLN A 141 -11.81 -2.81 7.67
CA GLN A 141 -12.14 -1.41 7.72
C GLN A 141 -11.34 -0.69 6.65
N ALA A 142 -12.00 0.06 5.79
CA ALA A 142 -11.34 0.84 4.74
C ALA A 142 -11.93 2.25 4.77
N PRO A 143 -11.31 3.17 5.55
CA PRO A 143 -11.83 4.52 5.67
C PRO A 143 -11.75 5.26 4.33
N ALA A 144 -12.73 6.10 4.06
CA ALA A 144 -12.66 7.03 2.95
C ALA A 144 -11.60 8.10 3.29
N LEU A 145 -10.52 8.11 2.53
CA LEU A 145 -9.45 9.07 2.71
C LEU A 145 -9.81 10.35 1.93
N LEU A 146 -9.93 11.45 2.64
CA LEU A 146 -10.29 12.74 2.05
C LEU A 146 -9.08 13.33 1.31
N VAL A 147 -9.34 13.81 0.12
CA VAL A 147 -8.36 14.49 -0.74
C VAL A 147 -8.45 15.99 -0.59
#